data_588f12ae8cafb5beda2cc1c047c1393c
#
_entry.id   588f12ae8cafb5beda2cc1c047c1393c
#
_cell.length_a   1.000
_cell.length_b   1.000
_cell.length_c   1.000
_cell.angle_alpha   90.00
_cell.angle_beta   90.00
_cell.angle_gamma   90.00
#
_symmetry.space_group_name_H-M   'P 1'
#
loop_
_entity.id
_entity.type
_entity.pdbx_description
1 polymer ?
#
loop_
_entity_poly.entity_id
_entity_poly.type
_entity_poly.pdbx_seq_one_letter_code
_entity_poly.pdbx_strand_id
1 'polypeptide(L)'
;MSLVLRSLLDDGLVRETEHDPGGPHYGAVYYEADPEAAVVLGVDFGSRVVRTALCDLAGGVRAREEIRSRGSVEQRIDALASSVRSLLRTSKLPGDLLENAVVALPAVVSPADGRVSSADLPGLGASDLREQLERALRVPVTLENDVNLAAVAEQRRGIAHDVADFAFLLVGAGLGAAVMLDWKLHRGHNGNAGELDAVRSGRSDDVDPCSASVSQFAADLAARKETKLEPPFDVQEIFAAAGARDAVGLAVVEEAARRIALHVLPLAATLDLPLVVLGGSVGANPALLEPVRRWLAEWLPFPAPRVEVSALGEAAVIEGALAAGVDAALERVFQRRAQRRAS
;
A
#
# COMPACT_ATOMS: atom_id res chain seq x y z
N MET A 1 0.16 20.37 -37.45
CA MET A 1 -0.04 19.38 -36.36
C MET A 1 0.78 18.13 -36.70
N SER A 2 1.57 17.58 -35.72
CA SER A 2 2.36 16.38 -35.99
C SER A 2 1.45 15.15 -36.16
N LEU A 3 1.91 14.15 -36.94
CA LEU A 3 1.17 12.88 -37.13
C LEU A 3 0.91 12.18 -35.77
N VAL A 4 1.84 12.32 -34.82
CA VAL A 4 1.73 11.76 -33.47
C VAL A 4 0.61 12.43 -32.71
N LEU A 5 0.53 13.75 -32.69
CA LEU A 5 -0.52 14.49 -31.99
C LEU A 5 -1.91 14.17 -32.54
N ARG A 6 -2.04 14.11 -33.89
CA ARG A 6 -3.30 13.71 -34.51
C ARG A 6 -3.72 12.31 -34.06
N SER A 7 -2.80 11.36 -34.06
CA SER A 7 -3.09 10.02 -33.59
C SER A 7 -3.52 9.97 -32.12
N LEU A 8 -2.92 10.79 -31.25
CA LEU A 8 -3.30 10.87 -29.86
C LEU A 8 -4.70 11.48 -29.66
N LEU A 9 -5.07 12.45 -30.49
CA LEU A 9 -6.43 13.01 -30.52
C LEU A 9 -7.46 11.99 -31.03
N ASP A 10 -7.17 11.33 -32.16
CA ASP A 10 -8.08 10.31 -32.74
C ASP A 10 -8.33 9.15 -31.79
N ASP A 11 -7.39 8.88 -30.92
CA ASP A 11 -7.45 7.85 -29.88
C ASP A 11 -8.04 8.37 -28.54
N GLY A 12 -8.40 9.64 -28.42
CA GLY A 12 -9.00 10.25 -27.22
C GLY A 12 -8.07 10.31 -26.00
N LEU A 13 -6.72 10.32 -26.20
CA LEU A 13 -5.79 10.45 -25.07
C LEU A 13 -5.30 11.87 -24.83
N VAL A 14 -5.55 12.71 -25.78
CA VAL A 14 -5.24 14.13 -25.74
C VAL A 14 -6.48 14.86 -26.16
N ARG A 15 -6.79 15.95 -25.50
CA ARG A 15 -7.87 16.85 -25.87
C ARG A 15 -7.35 18.27 -26.08
N GLU A 16 -8.06 19.07 -26.85
CA GLU A 16 -7.81 20.50 -26.90
C GLU A 16 -8.18 21.14 -25.57
N THR A 17 -7.39 22.09 -25.13
CA THR A 17 -7.65 22.82 -23.89
C THR A 17 -7.62 24.31 -24.12
N GLU A 18 -8.49 25.04 -23.43
CA GLU A 18 -8.46 26.49 -23.38
C GLU A 18 -7.44 27.01 -22.36
N HIS A 19 -6.78 26.13 -21.61
CA HIS A 19 -5.82 26.52 -20.59
C HIS A 19 -4.58 27.12 -21.26
N ASP A 20 -4.40 28.41 -21.03
CA ASP A 20 -3.26 29.18 -21.49
C ASP A 20 -2.13 29.13 -20.44
N PRO A 21 -0.95 28.56 -20.75
CA PRO A 21 0.20 28.59 -19.84
C PRO A 21 0.81 29.99 -19.63
N GLY A 22 0.20 31.04 -20.19
CA GLY A 22 0.66 32.42 -20.06
C GLY A 22 1.71 32.78 -21.11
N GLY A 23 1.31 33.53 -22.11
CA GLY A 23 2.20 34.03 -23.17
C GLY A 23 1.42 34.65 -24.33
N PRO A 24 2.09 35.35 -25.30
CA PRO A 24 1.42 35.95 -26.43
C PRO A 24 0.84 34.84 -27.35
N HIS A 25 -0.50 34.86 -27.49
CA HIS A 25 -1.26 33.94 -28.32
C HIS A 25 -1.16 34.36 -29.80
N TYR A 26 -0.40 33.63 -30.59
CA TYR A 26 -0.40 33.75 -32.03
C TYR A 26 -1.23 32.63 -32.70
N GLY A 27 -2.48 32.41 -32.23
CA GLY A 27 -3.32 31.34 -32.75
C GLY A 27 -2.85 29.92 -32.41
N ALA A 28 -2.11 29.77 -31.32
CA ALA A 28 -1.67 28.46 -30.81
C ALA A 28 -2.88 27.69 -30.26
N VAL A 29 -3.00 26.44 -30.65
CA VAL A 29 -3.94 25.47 -30.06
C VAL A 29 -3.18 24.65 -29.04
N TYR A 30 -3.69 24.63 -27.82
CA TYR A 30 -3.10 23.88 -26.71
C TYR A 30 -3.75 22.53 -26.56
N TYR A 31 -2.98 21.55 -26.15
CA TYR A 31 -3.43 20.17 -25.94
C TYR A 31 -2.96 19.70 -24.59
N GLU A 32 -3.80 18.95 -23.92
CA GLU A 32 -3.47 18.27 -22.66
C GLU A 32 -3.80 16.78 -22.76
N ALA A 33 -3.15 15.96 -21.94
CA ALA A 33 -3.53 14.56 -21.80
C ALA A 33 -4.96 14.49 -21.26
N ASP A 34 -5.82 13.63 -21.85
CA ASP A 34 -7.14 13.43 -21.33
C ASP A 34 -7.13 12.44 -20.16
N PRO A 35 -7.30 12.93 -18.92
CA PRO A 35 -7.31 12.04 -17.77
C PRO A 35 -8.48 11.06 -17.77
N GLU A 36 -9.56 11.38 -18.48
CA GLU A 36 -10.77 10.57 -18.55
C GLU A 36 -10.72 9.50 -19.65
N ALA A 37 -9.61 9.39 -20.38
CA ALA A 37 -9.44 8.39 -21.43
C ALA A 37 -9.49 6.94 -20.93
N ALA A 38 -9.24 6.71 -19.65
CA ALA A 38 -9.45 5.43 -18.98
C ALA A 38 -9.61 5.62 -17.47
N VAL A 39 -10.16 4.62 -16.82
CA VAL A 39 -10.37 4.53 -15.38
C VAL A 39 -9.66 3.29 -14.84
N VAL A 40 -9.09 3.41 -13.67
CA VAL A 40 -8.38 2.35 -12.96
C VAL A 40 -9.12 2.04 -11.66
N LEU A 41 -9.20 0.77 -11.31
CA LEU A 41 -9.72 0.30 -10.03
C LEU A 41 -8.56 -0.11 -9.11
N GLY A 42 -8.46 0.52 -7.97
CA GLY A 42 -7.67 0.05 -6.83
C GLY A 42 -8.56 -0.69 -5.83
N VAL A 43 -8.07 -1.79 -5.31
CA VAL A 43 -8.77 -2.60 -4.30
C VAL A 43 -7.78 -2.96 -3.19
N ASP A 44 -8.12 -2.65 -1.95
CA ASP A 44 -7.51 -3.23 -0.76
C ASP A 44 -8.43 -4.35 -0.25
N PHE A 45 -8.05 -5.60 -0.52
CA PHE A 45 -8.86 -6.79 -0.21
C PHE A 45 -8.52 -7.35 1.18
N GLY A 46 -8.66 -6.50 2.19
CA GLY A 46 -8.37 -6.84 3.58
C GLY A 46 -9.30 -7.90 4.17
N SER A 47 -8.91 -8.52 5.28
CA SER A 47 -9.65 -9.64 5.89
C SER A 47 -11.04 -9.28 6.43
N ARG A 48 -11.20 -8.06 6.96
CA ARG A 48 -12.44 -7.57 7.58
C ARG A 48 -13.15 -6.49 6.76
N VAL A 49 -12.40 -5.80 5.94
CA VAL A 49 -12.86 -4.66 5.15
C VAL A 49 -12.24 -4.77 3.77
N VAL A 50 -13.04 -4.52 2.75
CA VAL A 50 -12.56 -4.31 1.38
C VAL A 50 -12.76 -2.83 1.07
N ARG A 51 -11.66 -2.16 0.70
CA ARG A 51 -11.70 -0.77 0.24
C ARG A 51 -11.53 -0.74 -1.27
N THR A 52 -12.31 0.08 -1.92
CA THR A 52 -12.28 0.27 -3.38
C THR A 52 -12.16 1.74 -3.73
N ALA A 53 -11.41 2.03 -4.77
CA ALA A 53 -11.34 3.38 -5.33
C ALA A 53 -11.20 3.33 -6.85
N LEU A 54 -11.83 4.30 -7.51
CA LEU A 54 -11.65 4.55 -8.94
C LEU A 54 -10.82 5.82 -9.12
N CYS A 55 -9.85 5.80 -10.01
CA CYS A 55 -9.14 7.00 -10.43
C CYS A 55 -9.04 7.11 -11.94
N ASP A 56 -8.81 8.32 -12.42
CA ASP A 56 -8.47 8.61 -13.82
C ASP A 56 -6.97 8.41 -14.09
N LEU A 57 -6.55 8.57 -15.34
CA LEU A 57 -5.14 8.41 -15.73
C LEU A 57 -4.19 9.47 -15.17
N ALA A 58 -4.68 10.60 -14.66
CA ALA A 58 -3.90 11.56 -13.91
C ALA A 58 -3.76 11.18 -12.43
N GLY A 59 -4.41 10.08 -12.01
CA GLY A 59 -4.47 9.62 -10.62
C GLY A 59 -5.43 10.43 -9.76
N GLY A 60 -6.33 11.21 -10.37
CA GLY A 60 -7.43 11.88 -9.69
C GLY A 60 -8.47 10.87 -9.22
N VAL A 61 -8.69 10.78 -7.90
CA VAL A 61 -9.69 9.85 -7.34
C VAL A 61 -11.10 10.34 -7.65
N ARG A 62 -11.89 9.52 -8.32
CA ARG A 62 -13.26 9.82 -8.77
C ARG A 62 -14.33 9.30 -7.82
N ALA A 63 -14.07 8.15 -7.17
CA ALA A 63 -14.98 7.57 -6.19
C ALA A 63 -14.24 6.63 -5.25
N ARG A 64 -14.76 6.46 -4.03
CA ARG A 64 -14.27 5.49 -3.03
C ARG A 64 -15.45 4.85 -2.32
N GLU A 65 -15.27 3.59 -1.92
CA GLU A 65 -16.22 2.87 -1.08
C GLU A 65 -15.48 1.92 -0.15
N GLU A 66 -16.03 1.73 1.04
CA GLU A 66 -15.56 0.76 2.02
C GLU A 66 -16.68 -0.22 2.32
N ILE A 67 -16.39 -1.51 2.22
CA ILE A 67 -17.36 -2.58 2.45
C ILE A 67 -16.88 -3.43 3.62
N ARG A 68 -17.69 -3.58 4.64
CA ARG A 68 -17.46 -4.61 5.66
C ARG A 68 -17.77 -5.96 5.04
N SER A 69 -16.72 -6.73 4.78
CA SER A 69 -16.82 -8.02 4.12
C SER A 69 -16.60 -9.15 5.13
N ARG A 70 -17.53 -10.08 5.18
CA ARG A 70 -17.45 -11.31 5.97
C ARG A 70 -17.87 -12.47 5.08
N GLY A 71 -17.41 -13.66 5.37
CA GLY A 71 -17.80 -14.85 4.64
C GLY A 71 -16.69 -15.43 3.77
N SER A 72 -17.06 -16.28 2.83
CA SER A 72 -16.10 -16.95 1.93
C SER A 72 -15.46 -15.96 0.93
N VAL A 73 -14.39 -16.38 0.28
CA VAL A 73 -13.71 -15.58 -0.76
C VAL A 73 -14.67 -15.22 -1.88
N GLU A 74 -15.53 -16.16 -2.29
CA GLU A 74 -16.52 -15.96 -3.34
C GLU A 74 -17.53 -14.87 -2.96
N GLN A 75 -18.06 -14.91 -1.74
CA GLN A 75 -19.00 -13.89 -1.24
C GLN A 75 -18.35 -12.50 -1.20
N ARG A 76 -17.07 -12.44 -0.88
CA ARG A 76 -16.31 -11.20 -0.87
C ARG A 76 -16.05 -10.66 -2.28
N ILE A 77 -15.80 -11.54 -3.26
CA ILE A 77 -15.69 -11.18 -4.67
C ILE A 77 -17.03 -10.64 -5.21
N ASP A 78 -18.14 -11.27 -4.86
CA ASP A 78 -19.48 -10.80 -5.26
C ASP A 78 -19.81 -9.43 -4.68
N ALA A 79 -19.48 -9.21 -3.42
CA ALA A 79 -19.61 -7.92 -2.74
C ALA A 79 -18.75 -6.85 -3.43
N LEU A 80 -17.49 -7.16 -3.72
CA LEU A 80 -16.59 -6.29 -4.47
C LEU A 80 -17.16 -5.92 -5.83
N ALA A 81 -17.61 -6.91 -6.63
CA ALA A 81 -18.18 -6.66 -7.94
C ALA A 81 -19.45 -5.79 -7.88
N SER A 82 -20.26 -5.94 -6.83
CA SER A 82 -21.44 -5.11 -6.59
C SER A 82 -21.07 -3.67 -6.24
N SER A 83 -20.07 -3.48 -5.39
CA SER A 83 -19.52 -2.18 -5.05
C SER A 83 -18.98 -1.46 -6.29
N VAL A 84 -18.14 -2.12 -7.09
CA VAL A 84 -17.57 -1.53 -8.31
C VAL A 84 -18.67 -1.06 -9.28
N ARG A 85 -19.70 -1.88 -9.49
CA ARG A 85 -20.86 -1.47 -10.31
C ARG A 85 -21.58 -0.25 -9.73
N SER A 86 -21.68 -0.17 -8.40
CA SER A 86 -22.29 0.99 -7.72
C SER A 86 -21.41 2.23 -7.88
N LEU A 87 -20.11 2.12 -7.68
CA LEU A 87 -19.14 3.21 -7.83
C LEU A 87 -19.17 3.79 -9.27
N LEU A 88 -19.14 2.94 -10.30
CA LEU A 88 -19.21 3.37 -11.70
C LEU A 88 -20.51 4.15 -11.98
N ARG A 89 -21.66 3.68 -11.47
CA ARG A 89 -22.93 4.38 -11.64
C ARG A 89 -22.99 5.72 -10.91
N THR A 90 -22.53 5.76 -9.65
CA THR A 90 -22.61 6.98 -8.83
C THR A 90 -21.63 8.05 -9.29
N SER A 91 -20.47 7.65 -9.80
CA SER A 91 -19.48 8.55 -10.39
C SER A 91 -19.80 8.96 -11.84
N LYS A 92 -20.86 8.39 -12.43
CA LYS A 92 -21.27 8.62 -13.83
C LYS A 92 -20.16 8.25 -14.83
N LEU A 93 -19.26 7.34 -14.45
CA LEU A 93 -18.21 6.85 -15.34
C LEU A 93 -18.74 5.69 -16.18
N PRO A 94 -18.55 5.72 -17.51
CA PRO A 94 -18.85 4.59 -18.36
C PRO A 94 -18.03 3.36 -17.96
N GLY A 95 -18.68 2.21 -17.87
CA GLY A 95 -18.04 0.97 -17.43
C GLY A 95 -16.99 0.43 -18.41
N ASP A 96 -17.07 0.81 -19.68
CA ASP A 96 -16.12 0.47 -20.73
C ASP A 96 -14.81 1.27 -20.65
N LEU A 97 -14.78 2.33 -19.86
CA LEU A 97 -13.55 3.06 -19.53
C LEU A 97 -12.71 2.36 -18.45
N LEU A 98 -13.24 1.39 -17.72
CA LEU A 98 -12.48 0.65 -16.72
C LEU A 98 -11.47 -0.25 -17.41
N GLU A 99 -10.20 0.13 -17.32
CA GLU A 99 -9.10 -0.48 -18.08
C GLU A 99 -8.50 -1.71 -17.37
N ASN A 100 -8.31 -1.61 -16.06
CA ASN A 100 -7.71 -2.66 -15.23
C ASN A 100 -8.08 -2.50 -13.75
N ALA A 101 -7.79 -3.52 -12.97
CA ALA A 101 -7.85 -3.49 -11.52
C ALA A 101 -6.52 -3.95 -10.90
N VAL A 102 -6.07 -3.28 -9.86
CA VAL A 102 -4.98 -3.75 -8.97
C VAL A 102 -5.58 -4.08 -7.62
N VAL A 103 -5.37 -5.32 -7.19
CA VAL A 103 -5.93 -5.86 -5.95
C VAL A 103 -4.80 -6.15 -4.98
N ALA A 104 -4.77 -5.38 -3.90
CA ALA A 104 -3.90 -5.58 -2.76
C ALA A 104 -4.40 -6.75 -1.91
N LEU A 105 -3.50 -7.65 -1.53
CA LEU A 105 -3.78 -8.81 -0.69
C LEU A 105 -2.83 -8.83 0.50
N PRO A 106 -3.29 -9.18 1.71
CA PRO A 106 -2.41 -9.52 2.84
C PRO A 106 -1.86 -10.94 2.64
N ALA A 107 -1.05 -11.11 1.60
CA ALA A 107 -0.56 -12.41 1.14
C ALA A 107 0.66 -12.26 0.25
N VAL A 108 1.50 -13.26 0.19
CA VAL A 108 2.58 -13.37 -0.80
C VAL A 108 1.98 -13.63 -2.18
N VAL A 109 2.42 -12.85 -3.16
CA VAL A 109 2.07 -13.04 -4.57
C VAL A 109 3.33 -13.37 -5.35
N SER A 110 3.36 -14.56 -5.94
CA SER A 110 4.49 -15.01 -6.76
C SER A 110 4.62 -14.16 -8.03
N PRO A 111 5.77 -13.53 -8.27
CA PRO A 111 5.97 -12.72 -9.48
C PRO A 111 6.03 -13.54 -10.77
N ALA A 112 6.29 -14.85 -10.67
CA ALA A 112 6.45 -15.73 -11.83
C ALA A 112 5.10 -16.16 -12.42
N ASP A 113 4.11 -16.48 -11.58
CA ASP A 113 2.84 -17.09 -12.01
C ASP A 113 1.60 -16.47 -11.34
N GLY A 114 1.78 -15.49 -10.44
CA GLY A 114 0.70 -14.80 -9.74
C GLY A 114 -0.01 -15.68 -8.69
N ARG A 115 0.60 -16.81 -8.29
CA ARG A 115 0.07 -17.62 -7.20
C ARG A 115 0.09 -16.87 -5.89
N VAL A 116 -0.98 -17.02 -5.13
CA VAL A 116 -1.16 -16.40 -3.82
C VAL A 116 -0.89 -17.44 -2.73
N SER A 117 -0.08 -17.06 -1.75
CA SER A 117 0.18 -17.84 -0.54
C SER A 117 -0.12 -17.00 0.69
N SER A 118 -1.05 -17.44 1.53
CA SER A 118 -1.40 -16.75 2.77
C SER A 118 -1.64 -17.76 3.88
N ALA A 119 -1.04 -17.49 5.05
CA ALA A 119 -1.33 -18.21 6.27
C ALA A 119 -2.61 -17.72 6.95
N ASP A 120 -2.95 -16.42 6.78
CA ASP A 120 -3.97 -15.72 7.57
C ASP A 120 -5.35 -15.69 6.92
N LEU A 121 -5.45 -16.00 5.63
CA LEU A 121 -6.71 -16.00 4.89
C LEU A 121 -6.95 -17.34 4.19
N PRO A 122 -7.57 -18.31 4.86
CA PRO A 122 -7.96 -19.57 4.26
C PRO A 122 -8.82 -19.34 3.00
N GLY A 123 -8.44 -19.95 1.89
CA GLY A 123 -9.15 -19.82 0.61
C GLY A 123 -8.55 -18.81 -0.36
N LEU A 124 -7.71 -17.85 0.08
CA LEU A 124 -6.97 -16.98 -0.86
C LEU A 124 -5.89 -17.72 -1.66
N GLY A 125 -5.37 -18.84 -1.15
CA GLY A 125 -4.42 -19.71 -1.86
C GLY A 125 -5.05 -20.55 -2.98
N ALA A 126 -6.33 -20.31 -3.33
CA ALA A 126 -6.93 -20.92 -4.49
C ALA A 126 -6.18 -20.48 -5.76
N SER A 127 -5.77 -21.44 -6.56
CA SER A 127 -4.94 -21.22 -7.75
C SER A 127 -5.59 -20.33 -8.82
N ASP A 128 -6.87 -20.01 -8.67
CA ASP A 128 -7.71 -19.31 -9.64
C ASP A 128 -8.26 -17.96 -9.13
N LEU A 129 -7.76 -17.41 -8.00
CA LEU A 129 -8.27 -16.14 -7.43
C LEU A 129 -8.26 -15.00 -8.46
N ARG A 130 -7.15 -14.84 -9.21
CA ARG A 130 -7.05 -13.83 -10.25
C ARG A 130 -8.13 -14.00 -11.31
N GLU A 131 -8.34 -15.23 -11.80
CA GLU A 131 -9.36 -15.52 -12.82
C GLU A 131 -10.79 -15.29 -12.29
N GLN A 132 -11.04 -15.58 -11.01
CA GLN A 132 -12.32 -15.29 -10.38
C GLN A 132 -12.59 -13.79 -10.34
N LEU A 133 -11.59 -12.98 -9.94
CA LEU A 133 -11.68 -11.53 -9.92
C LEU A 133 -11.84 -10.95 -11.34
N GLU A 134 -11.08 -11.43 -12.32
CA GLU A 134 -11.20 -11.01 -13.73
C GLU A 134 -12.60 -11.29 -14.30
N ARG A 135 -13.17 -12.47 -14.00
CA ARG A 135 -14.55 -12.81 -14.39
C ARG A 135 -15.58 -11.90 -13.73
N ALA A 136 -15.41 -11.60 -12.44
CA ALA A 136 -16.34 -10.79 -11.67
C ALA A 136 -16.29 -9.30 -12.05
N LEU A 137 -15.09 -8.77 -12.28
CA LEU A 137 -14.84 -7.36 -12.59
C LEU A 137 -14.86 -7.06 -14.10
N ARG A 138 -14.68 -8.09 -14.94
CA ARG A 138 -14.62 -8.03 -16.41
C ARG A 138 -13.49 -7.16 -16.96
N VAL A 139 -12.41 -7.05 -16.22
CA VAL A 139 -11.18 -6.36 -16.60
C VAL A 139 -9.96 -7.19 -16.17
N PRO A 140 -8.81 -7.00 -16.78
CA PRO A 140 -7.58 -7.60 -16.31
C PRO A 140 -7.26 -7.23 -14.87
N VAL A 141 -6.83 -8.20 -14.08
CA VAL A 141 -6.51 -8.03 -12.67
C VAL A 141 -5.02 -8.30 -12.41
N THR A 142 -4.38 -7.36 -11.73
CA THR A 142 -3.06 -7.56 -11.13
C THR A 142 -3.22 -7.77 -9.64
N LEU A 143 -2.66 -8.87 -9.11
CA LEU A 143 -2.57 -9.11 -7.68
C LEU A 143 -1.21 -8.65 -7.16
N GLU A 144 -1.18 -8.02 -6.00
CA GLU A 144 0.05 -7.61 -5.34
C GLU A 144 -0.11 -7.68 -3.82
N ASN A 145 1.00 -7.85 -3.11
CA ASN A 145 1.03 -7.77 -1.66
C ASN A 145 0.70 -6.33 -1.20
N ASP A 146 -0.07 -6.19 -0.12
CA ASP A 146 -0.55 -4.90 0.40
C ASP A 146 0.60 -4.01 0.89
N VAL A 147 1.62 -4.58 1.55
CA VAL A 147 2.80 -3.83 2.02
C VAL A 147 3.62 -3.32 0.84
N ASN A 148 3.72 -4.11 -0.23
CA ASN A 148 4.37 -3.72 -1.47
C ASN A 148 3.71 -2.50 -2.10
N LEU A 149 2.38 -2.49 -2.15
CA LEU A 149 1.62 -1.36 -2.68
C LEU A 149 1.74 -0.12 -1.78
N ALA A 150 1.77 -0.29 -0.47
CA ALA A 150 2.02 0.82 0.44
C ALA A 150 3.39 1.48 0.18
N ALA A 151 4.43 0.69 -0.08
CA ALA A 151 5.74 1.23 -0.46
C ALA A 151 5.69 1.98 -1.81
N VAL A 152 4.98 1.43 -2.80
CA VAL A 152 4.77 2.12 -4.09
C VAL A 152 4.09 3.47 -3.89
N ALA A 153 3.10 3.55 -3.01
CA ALA A 153 2.42 4.81 -2.70
C ALA A 153 3.35 5.84 -2.08
N GLU A 154 4.15 5.43 -1.08
CA GLU A 154 5.11 6.32 -0.41
C GLU A 154 6.18 6.83 -1.37
N GLN A 155 6.60 6.02 -2.34
CA GLN A 155 7.51 6.45 -3.41
C GLN A 155 6.86 7.46 -4.36
N ARG A 156 5.58 7.29 -4.67
CA ARG A 156 4.88 8.14 -5.65
C ARG A 156 4.42 9.48 -5.08
N ARG A 157 3.92 9.48 -3.84
CA ARG A 157 3.21 10.62 -3.25
C ARG A 157 3.52 10.85 -1.77
N GLY A 158 4.29 9.96 -1.15
CA GLY A 158 4.57 10.01 0.27
C GLY A 158 5.96 10.51 0.63
N ILE A 159 6.45 10.07 1.79
CA ILE A 159 7.70 10.53 2.38
C ILE A 159 8.96 10.04 1.63
N ALA A 160 8.82 9.02 0.78
CA ALA A 160 9.91 8.41 0.03
C ALA A 160 9.97 8.88 -1.44
N HIS A 161 9.27 9.96 -1.82
CA HIS A 161 9.14 10.36 -3.22
C HIS A 161 10.49 10.69 -3.89
N ASP A 162 11.50 11.14 -3.13
CA ASP A 162 12.84 11.49 -3.62
C ASP A 162 13.89 10.41 -3.26
N VAL A 163 13.48 9.22 -2.79
CA VAL A 163 14.39 8.21 -2.28
C VAL A 163 14.32 6.96 -3.15
N ALA A 164 15.46 6.61 -3.77
CA ALA A 164 15.56 5.46 -4.66
C ALA A 164 15.49 4.12 -3.91
N ASP A 165 16.14 4.07 -2.75
CA ASP A 165 16.30 2.88 -1.95
C ASP A 165 15.70 3.09 -0.56
N PHE A 166 14.71 2.33 -0.19
CA PHE A 166 14.10 2.38 1.15
C PHE A 166 13.36 1.09 1.47
N ALA A 167 13.06 0.89 2.75
CA ALA A 167 12.11 -0.12 3.19
C ALA A 167 10.87 0.55 3.78
N PHE A 168 9.70 -0.02 3.47
CA PHE A 168 8.46 0.26 4.16
C PHE A 168 8.20 -0.89 5.12
N LEU A 169 8.07 -0.61 6.42
CA LEU A 169 7.78 -1.59 7.44
C LEU A 169 6.36 -1.39 7.95
N LEU A 170 5.47 -2.33 7.66
CA LEU A 170 4.11 -2.34 8.16
C LEU A 170 4.06 -3.09 9.50
N VAL A 171 3.70 -2.38 10.56
CA VAL A 171 3.50 -2.94 11.89
C VAL A 171 2.07 -2.67 12.33
N GLY A 172 1.27 -3.72 12.39
CA GLY A 172 -0.15 -3.64 12.73
C GLY A 172 -0.66 -4.93 13.36
N ALA A 173 -1.70 -5.53 12.77
CA ALA A 173 -2.13 -6.88 13.14
C ALA A 173 -1.09 -7.94 12.79
N GLY A 174 -0.33 -7.72 11.71
CA GLY A 174 0.83 -8.50 11.28
C GLY A 174 2.05 -7.61 11.11
N LEU A 175 3.15 -8.23 10.70
CA LEU A 175 4.43 -7.62 10.42
C LEU A 175 4.87 -7.97 9.00
N GLY A 176 5.06 -6.98 8.15
CA GLY A 176 5.58 -7.14 6.81
C GLY A 176 6.51 -5.99 6.43
N ALA A 177 7.36 -6.22 5.44
CA ALA A 177 8.15 -5.17 4.85
C ALA A 177 8.05 -5.19 3.33
N ALA A 178 8.22 -4.04 2.70
CA ALA A 178 8.48 -3.93 1.28
C ALA A 178 9.81 -3.22 1.08
N VAL A 179 10.56 -3.65 0.09
CA VAL A 179 11.89 -3.12 -0.20
C VAL A 179 11.87 -2.48 -1.58
N MET A 180 12.25 -1.22 -1.65
CA MET A 180 12.48 -0.50 -2.90
C MET A 180 13.97 -0.37 -3.12
N LEU A 181 14.47 -0.78 -4.30
CA LEU A 181 15.86 -0.67 -4.71
C LEU A 181 15.93 -0.11 -6.12
N ASP A 182 16.73 0.91 -6.32
CA ASP A 182 16.88 1.58 -7.61
C ASP A 182 15.52 1.99 -8.23
N TRP A 183 14.65 2.60 -7.40
CA TRP A 183 13.28 3.02 -7.77
C TRP A 183 12.33 1.87 -8.10
N LYS A 184 12.69 0.63 -7.82
CA LYS A 184 11.91 -0.55 -8.16
C LYS A 184 11.56 -1.38 -6.94
N LEU A 185 10.35 -1.88 -6.91
CA LEU A 185 9.90 -2.82 -5.90
C LEU A 185 10.66 -4.15 -6.03
N HIS A 186 11.38 -4.53 -4.98
CA HIS A 186 12.10 -5.79 -4.88
C HIS A 186 11.21 -6.86 -4.27
N ARG A 187 10.62 -7.71 -5.12
CA ARG A 187 9.72 -8.79 -4.69
C ARG A 187 10.46 -10.06 -4.24
N GLY A 188 11.74 -10.18 -4.57
CA GLY A 188 12.49 -11.44 -4.43
C GLY A 188 12.10 -12.47 -5.47
N HIS A 189 12.77 -13.63 -5.42
CA HIS A 189 12.60 -14.69 -6.42
C HIS A 189 11.17 -15.29 -6.42
N ASN A 190 10.60 -15.51 -5.23
CA ASN A 190 9.29 -16.13 -5.06
C ASN A 190 8.22 -15.15 -4.55
N GLY A 191 8.51 -13.85 -4.46
CA GLY A 191 7.61 -12.88 -3.88
C GLY A 191 7.73 -12.73 -2.35
N ASN A 192 8.66 -13.43 -1.71
CA ASN A 192 8.79 -13.46 -0.24
C ASN A 192 9.72 -12.38 0.33
N ALA A 193 10.22 -11.43 -0.48
CA ALA A 193 11.04 -10.36 0.06
C ALA A 193 10.20 -9.53 1.04
N GLY A 194 10.70 -9.35 2.26
CA GLY A 194 9.99 -8.59 3.29
C GLY A 194 9.02 -9.37 4.19
N GLU A 195 8.91 -10.69 4.01
CA GLU A 195 8.12 -11.57 4.89
C GLU A 195 8.80 -11.76 6.26
N LEU A 196 8.81 -10.71 7.08
CA LEU A 196 9.51 -10.68 8.37
C LEU A 196 8.84 -11.56 9.43
N ASP A 197 7.55 -11.85 9.31
CA ASP A 197 6.84 -12.79 10.17
C ASP A 197 7.45 -14.19 10.13
N ALA A 198 8.00 -14.60 8.99
CA ALA A 198 8.71 -15.86 8.87
C ALA A 198 9.97 -15.94 9.76
N VAL A 199 10.58 -14.80 10.07
CA VAL A 199 11.76 -14.71 10.93
C VAL A 199 11.41 -14.91 12.41
N ARG A 200 10.15 -14.69 12.79
CA ARG A 200 9.66 -14.88 14.17
C ARG A 200 9.44 -16.35 14.53
N SER A 201 9.22 -17.20 13.54
CA SER A 201 8.98 -18.63 13.76
C SER A 201 10.11 -19.27 14.57
N GLY A 202 9.81 -19.71 15.78
CA GLY A 202 10.78 -20.32 16.71
C GLY A 202 11.56 -19.34 17.62
N ARG A 203 11.23 -18.04 17.60
CA ARG A 203 11.74 -17.05 18.57
C ARG A 203 10.73 -16.81 19.70
N SER A 204 11.24 -16.31 20.83
CA SER A 204 10.40 -15.88 21.95
C SER A 204 9.54 -14.67 21.55
N ASP A 205 8.40 -14.47 22.22
CA ASP A 205 7.46 -13.35 21.98
C ASP A 205 8.08 -11.95 22.15
N ASP A 206 9.30 -11.88 22.68
CA ASP A 206 10.03 -10.63 22.93
C ASP A 206 10.43 -9.83 21.68
N VAL A 207 10.20 -10.34 20.49
CA VAL A 207 10.54 -9.65 19.22
C VAL A 207 9.32 -9.25 18.42
N ASP A 208 8.11 -9.63 18.82
CA ASP A 208 6.88 -9.33 18.09
C ASP A 208 6.38 -7.91 18.37
N PRO A 209 6.42 -6.97 17.39
CA PRO A 209 5.92 -5.61 17.54
C PRO A 209 4.44 -5.46 17.20
N CYS A 210 3.73 -6.54 16.84
CA CYS A 210 2.34 -6.47 16.38
C CYS A 210 1.36 -6.10 17.49
N SER A 211 0.20 -5.60 17.11
CA SER A 211 -0.81 -5.05 18.02
C SER A 211 -1.21 -6.00 19.14
N ALA A 212 -1.41 -7.29 18.87
CA ALA A 212 -1.77 -8.27 19.87
C ALA A 212 -0.68 -8.44 20.94
N SER A 213 0.59 -8.49 20.52
CA SER A 213 1.73 -8.61 21.42
C SER A 213 1.96 -7.34 22.24
N VAL A 214 1.76 -6.17 21.63
CA VAL A 214 1.81 -4.86 22.31
C VAL A 214 0.71 -4.76 23.39
N SER A 215 -0.52 -5.14 23.05
CA SER A 215 -1.65 -5.17 24.00
C SER A 215 -1.41 -6.15 25.16
N GLN A 216 -0.87 -7.33 24.85
CA GLN A 216 -0.55 -8.33 25.90
C GLN A 216 0.54 -7.80 26.84
N PHE A 217 1.58 -7.18 26.31
CA PHE A 217 2.65 -6.59 27.12
C PHE A 217 2.11 -5.45 28.01
N ALA A 218 1.16 -4.65 27.51
CA ALA A 218 0.49 -3.63 28.30
C ALA A 218 -0.31 -4.27 29.45
N ALA A 219 -1.05 -5.35 29.19
CA ALA A 219 -1.82 -6.08 30.20
C ALA A 219 -0.90 -6.64 31.31
N ASP A 220 0.24 -7.23 30.93
CA ASP A 220 1.21 -7.79 31.87
C ASP A 220 1.84 -6.72 32.79
N LEU A 221 2.06 -5.53 32.25
CA LEU A 221 2.56 -4.39 33.03
C LEU A 221 1.49 -3.80 33.94
N ALA A 222 0.24 -3.63 33.44
CA ALA A 222 -0.87 -3.09 34.18
C ALA A 222 -1.24 -3.96 35.41
N ALA A 223 -1.03 -5.28 35.32
CA ALA A 223 -1.18 -6.18 36.44
C ALA A 223 -0.21 -5.94 37.62
N ARG A 224 0.89 -5.17 37.36
CA ARG A 224 1.98 -4.98 38.34
C ARG A 224 2.28 -3.51 38.67
N LYS A 225 1.70 -2.58 37.91
CA LYS A 225 1.94 -1.13 38.06
C LYS A 225 0.62 -0.38 38.01
N GLU A 226 0.52 0.72 38.75
CA GLU A 226 -0.62 1.62 38.63
C GLU A 226 -0.64 2.26 37.22
N THR A 227 -1.81 2.23 36.61
CA THR A 227 -2.10 2.82 35.29
C THR A 227 -3.59 3.15 35.19
N LYS A 228 -3.93 4.05 34.28
CA LYS A 228 -5.31 4.33 33.89
C LYS A 228 -5.77 3.50 32.67
N LEU A 229 -4.87 2.69 32.12
CA LEU A 229 -5.20 1.80 31.00
C LEU A 229 -6.12 0.68 31.49
N GLU A 230 -7.15 0.41 30.72
CA GLU A 230 -8.14 -0.65 30.98
C GLU A 230 -8.19 -1.66 29.82
N PRO A 231 -8.57 -2.92 30.09
CA PRO A 231 -8.84 -3.86 29.02
C PRO A 231 -9.90 -3.33 28.02
N PRO A 232 -9.72 -3.59 26.70
CA PRO A 232 -8.85 -4.60 26.10
C PRO A 232 -7.40 -4.13 25.80
N PHE A 233 -6.92 -3.02 26.36
CA PHE A 233 -5.59 -2.45 26.12
C PHE A 233 -5.37 -2.16 24.63
N ASP A 234 -6.28 -1.37 24.08
CA ASP A 234 -6.18 -0.92 22.68
C ASP A 234 -4.91 -0.14 22.42
N VAL A 235 -4.29 -0.38 21.27
CA VAL A 235 -3.00 0.25 20.90
C VAL A 235 -3.08 1.78 20.89
N GLN A 236 -4.19 2.35 20.39
CA GLN A 236 -4.36 3.80 20.36
C GLN A 236 -4.47 4.40 21.76
N GLU A 237 -5.18 3.71 22.67
CA GLU A 237 -5.29 4.12 24.08
C GLU A 237 -3.93 4.01 24.79
N ILE A 238 -3.13 2.98 24.51
CA ILE A 238 -1.78 2.83 25.04
C ILE A 238 -0.89 4.01 24.60
N PHE A 239 -0.89 4.36 23.34
CA PHE A 239 -0.12 5.50 22.84
C PHE A 239 -0.63 6.84 23.41
N ALA A 240 -1.93 7.01 23.56
CA ALA A 240 -2.51 8.19 24.21
C ALA A 240 -2.08 8.29 25.70
N ALA A 241 -2.08 7.18 26.43
CA ALA A 241 -1.60 7.12 27.81
C ALA A 241 -0.09 7.47 27.89
N ALA A 242 0.73 6.97 26.97
CA ALA A 242 2.13 7.36 26.90
C ALA A 242 2.29 8.87 26.68
N GLY A 243 1.50 9.47 25.81
CA GLY A 243 1.44 10.93 25.60
C GLY A 243 1.03 11.69 26.87
N ALA A 244 0.19 11.11 27.71
CA ALA A 244 -0.21 11.62 29.03
C ALA A 244 0.82 11.29 30.14
N ARG A 245 1.99 10.74 29.80
CA ARG A 245 3.06 10.32 30.70
C ARG A 245 2.68 9.21 31.69
N ASP A 246 1.75 8.35 31.32
CA ASP A 246 1.46 7.12 32.06
C ASP A 246 2.68 6.19 32.00
N ALA A 247 3.09 5.65 33.17
CA ALA A 247 4.31 4.85 33.27
C ALA A 247 4.23 3.51 32.51
N VAL A 248 3.05 2.93 32.42
CA VAL A 248 2.80 1.70 31.65
C VAL A 248 2.82 2.03 30.16
N GLY A 249 2.09 3.06 29.74
CA GLY A 249 2.08 3.51 28.35
C GLY A 249 3.48 3.82 27.80
N LEU A 250 4.30 4.56 28.58
CA LEU A 250 5.68 4.87 28.21
C LEU A 250 6.55 3.60 28.08
N ALA A 251 6.42 2.65 29.01
CA ALA A 251 7.17 1.40 28.98
C ALA A 251 6.78 0.53 27.76
N VAL A 252 5.50 0.54 27.38
CA VAL A 252 5.01 -0.20 26.22
C VAL A 252 5.52 0.41 24.92
N VAL A 253 5.51 1.75 24.80
CA VAL A 253 6.06 2.45 23.62
C VAL A 253 7.57 2.16 23.46
N GLU A 254 8.32 2.18 24.57
CA GLU A 254 9.73 1.86 24.56
C GLU A 254 10.02 0.44 24.10
N GLU A 255 9.26 -0.54 24.61
CA GLU A 255 9.43 -1.94 24.22
C GLU A 255 8.98 -2.20 22.77
N ALA A 256 7.86 -1.61 22.33
CA ALA A 256 7.41 -1.70 20.94
C ALA A 256 8.47 -1.13 19.99
N ALA A 257 9.05 0.01 20.33
CA ALA A 257 10.13 0.62 19.55
C ALA A 257 11.37 -0.26 19.49
N ARG A 258 11.78 -0.89 20.60
CA ARG A 258 12.88 -1.84 20.65
C ARG A 258 12.64 -3.02 19.71
N ARG A 259 11.43 -3.59 19.73
CA ARG A 259 11.04 -4.70 18.85
C ARG A 259 11.03 -4.28 17.39
N ILE A 260 10.52 -3.11 17.05
CA ILE A 260 10.58 -2.55 15.69
C ILE A 260 12.04 -2.39 15.24
N ALA A 261 12.91 -1.83 16.08
CA ALA A 261 14.33 -1.65 15.76
C ALA A 261 15.03 -2.99 15.48
N LEU A 262 14.66 -4.09 16.17
CA LEU A 262 15.19 -5.44 15.88
C LEU A 262 14.83 -5.93 14.48
N HIS A 263 13.73 -5.48 13.89
CA HIS A 263 13.36 -5.82 12.50
C HIS A 263 13.96 -4.86 11.48
N VAL A 264 14.21 -3.60 11.85
CA VAL A 264 14.92 -2.63 11.00
C VAL A 264 16.39 -2.97 10.87
N LEU A 265 17.03 -3.45 11.95
CA LEU A 265 18.45 -3.74 12.02
C LEU A 265 18.98 -4.63 10.87
N PRO A 266 18.39 -5.82 10.60
CA PRO A 266 18.86 -6.68 9.50
C PRO A 266 18.62 -6.04 8.12
N LEU A 267 17.57 -5.25 7.92
CA LEU A 267 17.33 -4.52 6.67
C LEU A 267 18.42 -3.46 6.45
N ALA A 268 18.73 -2.68 7.50
CA ALA A 268 19.78 -1.67 7.45
C ALA A 268 21.16 -2.31 7.21
N ALA A 269 21.49 -3.39 7.94
CA ALA A 269 22.79 -4.04 7.83
C ALA A 269 23.01 -4.79 6.51
N THR A 270 21.94 -5.25 5.86
CA THR A 270 22.04 -6.05 4.63
C THR A 270 21.95 -5.20 3.37
N LEU A 271 21.13 -4.14 3.40
CA LEU A 271 20.78 -3.35 2.21
C LEU A 271 21.34 -1.93 2.24
N ASP A 272 21.90 -1.48 3.38
CA ASP A 272 22.46 -0.12 3.56
C ASP A 272 21.50 0.99 3.10
N LEU A 273 20.25 0.91 3.60
CA LEU A 273 19.16 1.79 3.17
C LEU A 273 19.27 3.18 3.81
N PRO A 274 19.05 4.27 3.06
CA PRO A 274 19.02 5.63 3.61
C PRO A 274 17.73 5.94 4.40
N LEU A 275 16.63 5.18 4.16
CA LEU A 275 15.32 5.46 4.75
C LEU A 275 14.58 4.16 5.11
N VAL A 276 13.91 4.18 6.26
CA VAL A 276 12.87 3.21 6.63
C VAL A 276 11.61 3.97 6.98
N VAL A 277 10.49 3.61 6.34
CA VAL A 277 9.16 4.20 6.57
C VAL A 277 8.35 3.24 7.42
N LEU A 278 7.82 3.70 8.54
CA LEU A 278 6.97 2.92 9.44
C LEU A 278 5.49 3.18 9.13
N GLY A 279 4.73 2.13 8.88
CA GLY A 279 3.28 2.17 8.64
C GLY A 279 2.51 1.17 9.51
N GLY A 280 1.19 1.12 9.32
CA GLY A 280 0.29 0.25 10.07
C GLY A 280 -0.18 0.85 11.40
N SER A 281 -1.12 0.16 12.07
CA SER A 281 -1.80 0.68 13.26
C SER A 281 -0.89 0.89 14.48
N VAL A 282 0.23 0.20 14.53
CA VAL A 282 1.28 0.39 15.54
C VAL A 282 2.39 1.29 14.98
N GLY A 283 2.98 0.92 13.83
CA GLY A 283 4.19 1.55 13.30
C GLY A 283 4.00 3.02 12.88
N ALA A 284 2.81 3.42 12.48
CA ALA A 284 2.53 4.81 12.07
C ALA A 284 2.44 5.80 13.24
N ASN A 285 2.67 5.39 14.49
CA ASN A 285 2.59 6.30 15.62
C ASN A 285 3.91 7.09 15.79
N PRO A 286 3.87 8.45 15.75
CA PRO A 286 5.08 9.26 15.87
C PRO A 286 5.85 9.09 17.19
N ALA A 287 5.19 8.62 18.26
CA ALA A 287 5.85 8.39 19.55
C ALA A 287 6.92 7.29 19.49
N LEU A 288 6.89 6.44 18.46
CA LEU A 288 7.89 5.40 18.22
C LEU A 288 9.20 5.93 17.61
N LEU A 289 9.18 7.06 16.90
CA LEU A 289 10.31 7.51 16.09
C LEU A 289 11.59 7.69 16.92
N GLU A 290 11.54 8.49 17.98
CA GLU A 290 12.72 8.76 18.79
C GLU A 290 13.26 7.52 19.51
N PRO A 291 12.42 6.67 20.15
CA PRO A 291 12.91 5.41 20.71
C PRO A 291 13.52 4.47 19.65
N VAL A 292 12.89 4.30 18.47
CA VAL A 292 13.45 3.45 17.41
C VAL A 292 14.80 3.97 16.92
N ARG A 293 14.93 5.27 16.65
CA ARG A 293 16.17 5.90 16.22
C ARG A 293 17.28 5.73 17.25
N ARG A 294 16.96 5.85 18.54
CA ARG A 294 17.90 5.65 19.64
C ARG A 294 18.41 4.21 19.68
N TRP A 295 17.52 3.20 19.60
CA TRP A 295 17.93 1.80 19.56
C TRP A 295 18.81 1.47 18.36
N LEU A 296 18.47 1.99 17.18
CA LEU A 296 19.29 1.78 15.99
C LEU A 296 20.67 2.45 16.12
N ALA A 297 20.75 3.66 16.66
CA ALA A 297 21.99 4.36 16.87
C ALA A 297 22.89 3.65 17.91
N GLU A 298 22.30 2.98 18.91
CA GLU A 298 23.05 2.20 19.90
C GLU A 298 23.60 0.88 19.31
N TRP A 299 22.82 0.21 18.44
CA TRP A 299 23.16 -1.13 17.97
C TRP A 299 23.95 -1.18 16.66
N LEU A 300 23.80 -0.18 15.80
CA LEU A 300 24.50 -0.15 14.52
C LEU A 300 25.92 0.44 14.69
N PRO A 301 26.96 -0.23 14.17
CA PRO A 301 28.33 0.30 14.17
C PRO A 301 28.58 1.32 13.04
N PHE A 302 27.58 1.68 12.28
CA PHE A 302 27.57 2.64 11.16
C PHE A 302 26.33 3.55 11.25
N PRO A 303 26.23 4.63 10.48
CA PRO A 303 25.10 5.53 10.53
C PRO A 303 23.76 4.79 10.30
N ALA A 304 22.81 4.97 11.21
CA ALA A 304 21.47 4.40 11.09
C ALA A 304 20.70 5.04 9.93
N PRO A 305 19.78 4.31 9.29
CA PRO A 305 18.86 4.90 8.31
C PRO A 305 17.99 5.97 8.97
N ARG A 306 17.56 6.95 8.19
CA ARG A 306 16.48 7.84 8.61
C ARG A 306 15.20 7.01 8.80
N VAL A 307 14.54 7.16 9.94
CA VAL A 307 13.25 6.47 10.22
C VAL A 307 12.15 7.52 10.26
N GLU A 308 11.12 7.32 9.49
CA GLU A 308 9.97 8.22 9.40
C GLU A 308 8.65 7.43 9.47
N VAL A 309 7.56 8.09 9.84
CA VAL A 309 6.23 7.48 9.74
C VAL A 309 5.64 7.75 8.35
N SER A 310 4.81 6.82 7.89
CA SER A 310 4.07 6.94 6.63
C SER A 310 3.30 8.27 6.56
N ALA A 311 3.48 8.99 5.46
CA ALA A 311 2.72 10.20 5.20
C ALA A 311 1.28 9.90 4.74
N LEU A 312 1.03 8.70 4.22
CA LEU A 312 -0.25 8.29 3.65
C LEU A 312 -1.11 7.48 4.62
N GLY A 313 -0.52 6.97 5.72
CA GLY A 313 -1.24 6.25 6.76
C GLY A 313 -2.06 5.07 6.22
N GLU A 314 -3.33 4.99 6.61
CA GLU A 314 -4.23 3.91 6.15
C GLU A 314 -4.57 3.96 4.65
N ALA A 315 -4.35 5.08 3.98
CA ALA A 315 -4.60 5.19 2.55
C ALA A 315 -3.45 4.63 1.69
N ALA A 316 -2.29 4.33 2.27
CA ALA A 316 -1.11 3.92 1.52
C ALA A 316 -1.37 2.74 0.58
N VAL A 317 -2.05 1.70 1.04
CA VAL A 317 -2.34 0.49 0.26
C VAL A 317 -3.19 0.82 -0.97
N ILE A 318 -4.30 1.53 -0.77
CA ILE A 318 -5.23 1.86 -1.87
C ILE A 318 -4.60 2.87 -2.85
N GLU A 319 -3.85 3.84 -2.37
CA GLU A 319 -3.12 4.80 -3.22
C GLU A 319 -2.04 4.09 -4.06
N GLY A 320 -1.36 3.10 -3.49
CA GLY A 320 -0.40 2.26 -4.22
C GLY A 320 -1.06 1.40 -5.29
N ALA A 321 -2.22 0.81 -4.99
CA ALA A 321 -3.00 0.06 -5.97
C ALA A 321 -3.44 0.96 -7.15
N LEU A 322 -3.89 2.17 -6.88
CA LEU A 322 -4.23 3.14 -7.91
C LEU A 322 -3.02 3.56 -8.74
N ALA A 323 -1.89 3.87 -8.10
CA ALA A 323 -0.67 4.27 -8.78
C ALA A 323 -0.14 3.16 -9.72
N ALA A 324 -0.04 1.93 -9.22
CA ALA A 324 0.35 0.77 -10.02
C ALA A 324 -0.65 0.50 -11.17
N GLY A 325 -1.93 0.71 -10.92
CA GLY A 325 -2.98 0.56 -11.92
C GLY A 325 -2.90 1.59 -13.04
N VAL A 326 -2.60 2.85 -12.73
CA VAL A 326 -2.37 3.91 -13.72
C VAL A 326 -1.18 3.58 -14.61
N ASP A 327 -0.05 3.15 -14.03
CA ASP A 327 1.12 2.73 -14.80
C ASP A 327 0.76 1.59 -15.78
N ALA A 328 0.06 0.57 -15.31
CA ALA A 328 -0.38 -0.56 -16.13
C ALA A 328 -1.41 -0.14 -17.21
N ALA A 329 -2.32 0.78 -16.92
CA ALA A 329 -3.28 1.29 -17.88
C ALA A 329 -2.60 2.08 -18.99
N LEU A 330 -1.67 2.97 -18.66
CA LEU A 330 -0.88 3.72 -19.63
C LEU A 330 -0.12 2.77 -20.56
N GLU A 331 0.57 1.77 -20.02
CA GLU A 331 1.31 0.80 -20.82
C GLU A 331 0.40 0.03 -21.79
N ARG A 332 -0.78 -0.42 -21.35
CA ARG A 332 -1.78 -1.12 -22.19
C ARG A 332 -2.34 -0.24 -23.30
N VAL A 333 -2.65 1.00 -22.98
CA VAL A 333 -3.14 1.96 -23.96
C VAL A 333 -2.10 2.18 -25.06
N PHE A 334 -0.81 2.30 -24.73
CA PHE A 334 0.25 2.42 -25.70
C PHE A 334 0.45 1.14 -26.53
N GLN A 335 0.41 -0.04 -25.91
CA GLN A 335 0.56 -1.33 -26.60
C GLN A 335 -0.57 -1.60 -27.63
N ARG A 336 -1.84 -1.34 -27.26
CA ARG A 336 -2.98 -1.49 -28.17
C ARG A 336 -2.84 -0.65 -29.44
N ARG A 337 -2.24 0.51 -29.34
CA ARG A 337 -2.01 1.39 -30.48
C ARG A 337 -0.88 0.92 -31.38
N ALA A 338 0.23 0.46 -30.77
CA ALA A 338 1.33 -0.12 -31.54
C ALA A 338 0.81 -1.28 -32.40
N GLN A 339 -0.10 -2.12 -31.88
CA GLN A 339 -0.74 -3.22 -32.60
C GLN A 339 -1.67 -2.76 -33.73
N ARG A 340 -2.50 -1.73 -33.49
CA ARG A 340 -3.43 -1.18 -34.53
C ARG A 340 -2.70 -0.50 -35.69
N ARG A 341 -1.45 -0.08 -35.50
CA ARG A 341 -0.61 0.50 -36.57
C ARG A 341 0.14 -0.55 -37.38
N ALA A 342 0.30 -1.75 -36.83
CA ALA A 342 1.00 -2.86 -37.47
C ALA A 342 0.03 -3.75 -38.30
N SER A 343 -1.28 -3.61 -38.11
CA SER A 343 -2.35 -4.26 -38.88
C SER A 343 -2.91 -3.33 -39.96
#